data_88369a7673cb39270094b403d5148146
#
_entry.id   88369a7673cb39270094b403d5148146
#
_cell.length_a   1.000
_cell.length_b   1.000
_cell.length_c   1.000
_cell.angle_alpha   90.00
_cell.angle_beta   90.00
_cell.angle_gamma   90.00
#
_symmetry.space_group_name_H-M   'P 1'
#
loop_
_entity.id
_entity.type
_entity.pdbx_description
1 polymer ?
#
loop_
_entity_poly.entity_id
_entity_poly.type
_entity_poly.pdbx_seq_one_letter_code
_entity_poly.pdbx_strand_id
1 'polypeptide(L)' 'MKNKFTEEEIKLIKDIIEQYRDVSDELIVYQKKAEEIQDKVIELNNELKSIKDKEDELMSKLHKKYGDFGLQDIYEAIQ' A
#
# COMPACT_ATOMS: atom_id res chain seq x y z
N MET A 1 -19.74 46.37 11.28
CA MET A 1 -19.51 46.58 9.85
C MET A 1 -20.65 45.96 9.06
N LYS A 2 -21.24 46.69 8.17
CA LYS A 2 -22.37 46.16 7.40
C LYS A 2 -21.88 45.17 6.34
N ASN A 3 -22.60 44.10 6.25
CA ASN A 3 -22.36 43.07 5.28
C ASN A 3 -22.67 43.56 3.86
N LYS A 4 -21.76 43.35 2.92
CA LYS A 4 -21.94 43.75 1.52
C LYS A 4 -22.82 42.78 0.74
N PHE A 5 -23.05 41.61 1.28
CA PHE A 5 -23.70 40.50 0.57
C PHE A 5 -25.15 40.34 0.99
N THR A 6 -25.98 39.88 0.07
CA THR A 6 -27.36 39.52 0.36
C THR A 6 -27.39 38.21 1.17
N GLU A 7 -28.52 37.92 1.79
CA GLU A 7 -28.71 36.70 2.55
C GLU A 7 -28.55 35.46 1.67
N GLU A 8 -29.05 35.53 0.43
CA GLU A 8 -28.88 34.42 -0.53
C GLU A 8 -27.43 34.19 -0.89
N GLU A 9 -26.68 35.25 -1.11
CA GLU A 9 -25.27 35.19 -1.42
C GLU A 9 -24.47 34.56 -0.25
N ILE A 10 -24.79 34.97 0.98
CA ILE A 10 -24.18 34.43 2.18
C ILE A 10 -24.43 32.92 2.28
N LYS A 11 -25.68 32.50 2.01
CA LYS A 11 -26.06 31.10 2.04
C LYS A 11 -25.26 30.29 1.01
N LEU A 12 -25.11 30.80 -0.20
CA LEU A 12 -24.34 30.18 -1.25
C LEU A 12 -22.86 30.05 -0.87
N ILE A 13 -22.32 31.10 -0.26
CA ILE A 13 -20.93 31.09 0.22
C ILE A 13 -20.74 30.01 1.29
N LYS A 14 -21.64 29.92 2.24
CA LYS A 14 -21.61 28.92 3.31
C LYS A 14 -21.66 27.51 2.75
N ASP A 15 -22.55 27.28 1.79
CA ASP A 15 -22.68 25.97 1.15
C ASP A 15 -21.38 25.57 0.47
N ILE A 16 -20.75 26.49 -0.23
CA ILE A 16 -19.46 26.23 -0.88
C ILE A 16 -18.37 25.91 0.15
N ILE A 17 -18.32 26.67 1.24
CA ILE A 17 -17.35 26.43 2.32
C ILE A 17 -17.53 25.04 2.92
N GLU A 18 -18.77 24.63 3.16
CA GLU A 18 -19.09 23.30 3.68
C GLU A 18 -18.65 22.20 2.73
N GLN A 19 -18.91 22.39 1.43
CA GLN A 19 -18.49 21.43 0.41
C GLN A 19 -16.97 21.28 0.36
N TYR A 20 -16.24 22.39 0.43
CA TYR A 20 -14.78 22.37 0.50
C TYR A 20 -14.27 21.59 1.70
N ARG A 21 -14.88 21.84 2.85
CA ARG A 21 -14.50 21.18 4.10
C ARG A 21 -14.73 19.69 4.00
N ASP A 22 -15.92 19.27 3.56
CA ASP A 22 -16.30 17.87 3.46
C ASP A 22 -15.37 17.12 2.51
N VAL A 23 -15.11 17.68 1.35
CA VAL A 23 -14.21 17.06 0.35
C VAL A 23 -12.77 17.03 0.87
N SER A 24 -12.32 18.10 1.52
CA SER A 24 -10.96 18.15 2.10
C SER A 24 -10.76 17.10 3.18
N ASP A 25 -11.75 16.95 4.07
CA ASP A 25 -11.70 15.94 5.14
C ASP A 25 -11.66 14.53 4.56
N GLU A 26 -12.47 14.28 3.54
CA GLU A 26 -12.48 12.98 2.85
C GLU A 26 -11.14 12.72 2.18
N LEU A 27 -10.58 13.73 1.53
CA LEU A 27 -9.28 13.61 0.89
C LEU A 27 -8.17 13.24 1.87
N ILE A 28 -8.17 13.85 3.05
CA ILE A 28 -7.20 13.54 4.12
C ILE A 28 -7.31 12.09 4.55
N VAL A 29 -8.53 11.57 4.70
CA VAL A 29 -8.76 10.17 5.07
C VAL A 29 -8.14 9.22 4.03
N TYR A 30 -8.39 9.49 2.75
CA TYR A 30 -7.85 8.65 1.68
C TYR A 30 -6.34 8.78 1.53
N GLN A 31 -5.79 9.95 1.77
CA GLN A 31 -4.34 10.15 1.76
C GLN A 31 -3.67 9.32 2.86
N LYS A 32 -4.26 9.27 4.04
CA LYS A 32 -3.76 8.44 5.14
C LYS A 32 -3.81 6.96 4.79
N LYS A 33 -4.92 6.51 4.20
CA LYS A 33 -5.06 5.12 3.74
C LYS A 33 -4.01 4.78 2.70
N ALA A 34 -3.73 5.70 1.77
CA ALA A 34 -2.73 5.49 0.74
C ALA A 34 -1.33 5.34 1.35
N GLU A 35 -0.99 6.14 2.37
CA GLU A 35 0.27 6.04 3.09
C GLU A 35 0.41 4.69 3.80
N GLU A 36 -0.65 4.24 4.46
CA GLU A 36 -0.69 2.94 5.14
C GLU A 36 -0.48 1.80 4.16
N ILE A 37 -1.12 1.87 3.00
CA ILE A 37 -0.98 0.87 1.93
C ILE A 37 0.46 0.87 1.41
N GLN A 38 1.04 2.05 1.19
CA GLN A 38 2.41 2.16 0.72
C GLN A 38 3.40 1.54 1.70
N ASP A 39 3.23 1.81 2.99
CA ASP A 39 4.05 1.24 4.05
C ASP A 39 3.93 -0.30 4.07
N LYS A 40 2.72 -0.81 3.89
CA LYS A 40 2.47 -2.26 3.82
C LYS A 40 3.14 -2.89 2.60
N VAL A 41 3.10 -2.22 1.46
CA VAL A 41 3.77 -2.68 0.24
C VAL A 41 5.28 -2.77 0.46
N ILE A 42 5.88 -1.77 1.10
CA ILE A 42 7.31 -1.76 1.42
C ILE A 42 7.65 -2.93 2.34
N GLU A 43 6.85 -3.15 3.38
CA GLU A 43 7.02 -4.25 4.32
C GLU A 43 6.98 -5.61 3.61
N LEU A 44 5.97 -5.80 2.75
CA LEU A 44 5.81 -7.04 2.00
C LEU A 44 6.95 -7.28 1.01
N ASN A 45 7.44 -6.23 0.36
CA ASN A 45 8.58 -6.31 -0.53
C ASN A 45 9.84 -6.73 0.23
N ASN A 46 10.03 -6.22 1.44
CA ASN A 46 11.15 -6.61 2.29
C ASN A 46 11.03 -8.08 2.72
N GLU A 47 9.82 -8.54 3.02
CA GLU A 47 9.58 -9.95 3.35
C GLU A 47 9.88 -10.86 2.15
N LEU A 48 9.45 -10.46 0.95
CA LEU A 48 9.75 -11.20 -0.27
C LEU A 48 11.25 -11.32 -0.52
N LYS A 49 11.97 -10.24 -0.31
CA LYS A 49 13.43 -10.24 -0.46
C LYS A 49 14.08 -11.21 0.52
N SER A 50 13.62 -11.22 1.77
CA SER A 50 14.11 -12.13 2.80
C SER A 50 13.85 -13.58 2.44
N ILE A 51 12.65 -13.89 1.93
CA ILE A 51 12.30 -15.24 1.47
C ILE A 51 13.19 -15.68 0.31
N LYS A 52 13.42 -14.78 -0.64
CA LYS A 52 14.28 -15.07 -1.79
C LYS A 52 15.71 -15.36 -1.37
N ASP A 53 16.23 -14.60 -0.41
CA ASP A 53 17.58 -14.83 0.13
C ASP A 53 17.68 -16.20 0.78
N LYS A 54 16.66 -16.62 1.52
CA LYS A 54 16.58 -17.95 2.13
C LYS A 54 16.52 -19.05 1.07
N GLU A 55 15.73 -18.82 0.02
CA GLU A 55 15.62 -19.75 -1.10
C GLU A 55 16.97 -19.93 -1.79
N ASP A 56 17.65 -18.84 -2.12
CA ASP A 56 18.95 -18.87 -2.78
C ASP A 56 20.00 -19.62 -1.94
N GLU A 57 20.00 -19.36 -0.64
CA GLU A 57 20.91 -20.04 0.29
C GLU A 57 20.61 -21.52 0.37
N LEU A 58 19.34 -21.89 0.50
CA LEU A 58 18.93 -23.29 0.54
C LEU A 58 19.26 -24.01 -0.76
N MET A 59 18.93 -23.40 -1.91
CA MET A 59 19.22 -23.98 -3.23
C MET A 59 20.71 -24.19 -3.42
N SER A 60 21.52 -23.25 -2.98
CA SER A 60 22.98 -23.37 -3.05
C SER A 60 23.48 -24.60 -2.25
N LYS A 61 22.94 -24.77 -1.04
CA LYS A 61 23.29 -25.91 -0.19
C LYS A 61 22.87 -27.26 -0.82
N LEU A 62 21.65 -27.28 -1.37
CA LEU A 62 21.12 -28.50 -2.00
C LEU A 62 21.89 -28.88 -3.25
N HIS A 63 22.28 -27.90 -4.08
CA HIS A 63 23.11 -28.16 -5.27
C HIS A 63 24.47 -28.67 -4.91
N LYS A 64 25.07 -28.20 -3.83
CA LYS A 64 26.35 -28.72 -3.35
C LYS A 64 26.23 -30.15 -2.86
N LYS A 65 25.12 -30.51 -2.24
CA LYS A 65 24.89 -31.82 -1.65
C LYS A 65 24.46 -32.88 -2.68
N TYR A 66 23.51 -32.48 -3.56
CA TYR A 66 22.85 -33.44 -4.47
C TYR A 66 23.18 -33.21 -5.94
N GLY A 67 23.90 -32.15 -6.29
CA GLY A 67 24.16 -31.78 -7.67
C GLY A 67 22.93 -31.11 -8.29
N ASP A 68 22.84 -31.15 -9.61
CA ASP A 68 21.76 -30.53 -10.33
C ASP A 68 20.44 -31.27 -10.13
N PHE A 69 19.38 -30.52 -9.85
CA PHE A 69 18.01 -31.03 -9.76
C PHE A 69 17.05 -29.97 -10.27
N GLY A 70 15.86 -30.40 -10.71
CA GLY A 70 14.84 -29.50 -11.22
C GLY A 70 13.68 -29.32 -10.24
N LEU A 71 12.73 -28.46 -10.60
CA LEU A 71 11.51 -28.23 -9.83
C LEU A 71 10.71 -29.52 -9.66
N GLN A 72 10.75 -30.40 -10.64
CA GLN A 72 10.05 -31.68 -10.60
C GLN A 72 10.51 -32.52 -9.40
N ASP A 73 11.82 -32.57 -9.20
CA ASP A 73 12.41 -33.31 -8.07
C ASP A 73 11.94 -32.75 -6.73
N ILE A 74 11.84 -31.43 -6.62
CA ILE A 74 11.36 -30.75 -5.41
C ILE A 74 9.90 -31.11 -5.14
N TYR A 75 9.05 -31.03 -6.16
CA TYR A 75 7.63 -31.33 -6.02
C TYR A 75 7.38 -32.79 -5.63
N GLU A 76 8.16 -33.71 -6.19
CA GLU A 76 8.07 -35.11 -5.83
C GLU A 76 8.47 -35.35 -4.36
N ALA A 77 9.48 -34.63 -3.88
CA ALA A 77 9.95 -34.77 -2.50
C ALA A 77 8.95 -34.27 -1.46
N ILE A 78 8.14 -33.24 -1.78
CA ILE A 78 7.18 -32.66 -0.83
C ILE A 78 5.78 -33.29 -0.90
N GLN A 79 5.50 -34.16 -1.85
CA GLN A 79 4.23 -34.87 -1.94
C GLN A 79 4.17 -36.13 -1.06
#